data_b2255242a8ab8a51265a591a3219f73e
#
_entry.id   b2255242a8ab8a51265a591a3219f73e
#
_cell.length_a   1.000
_cell.length_b   1.000
_cell.length_c   1.000
_cell.angle_alpha   90.00
_cell.angle_beta   90.00
_cell.angle_gamma   90.00
#
_symmetry.space_group_name_H-M   'P 1'
#
loop_
_entity.id
_entity.type
_entity.pdbx_description
1 polymer ?
#
loop_
_entity_poly.entity_id
_entity_poly.type
_entity_poly.pdbx_seq_one_letter_code
_entity_poly.pdbx_strand_id
1 'polypeptide(L)'
;TGSLQQQFPHATINTPDIPGNGRLHQVTSPTTIAEMTEALREQINTNQPLRLIALSMGGMIASDWMIRYPHEVEAAVLINTSARPFSPFYHRMRWTIYPQIIKMIVHSAQQRETDILSLTSNRHSHDSKLLECWKQWQRQNPVSNASAGNQFLAAAKFSITAKPQQPVLIITSRADRLVDYRCSLKLAQTWGGD
;
A
#
# COMPACT_ATOMS: atom_id res chain seq x y z
N THR A 1 11.21 -6.36 6.94
CA THR A 1 10.97 -7.72 7.50
C THR A 1 11.89 -8.01 8.66
N GLY A 2 13.20 -7.67 8.61
CA GLY A 2 14.16 -8.00 9.66
C GLY A 2 13.73 -7.62 11.09
N SER A 3 13.23 -6.40 11.29
CA SER A 3 12.75 -5.95 12.60
C SER A 3 11.52 -6.71 13.10
N LEU A 4 10.58 -7.03 12.21
CA LEU A 4 9.41 -7.85 12.56
C LEU A 4 9.82 -9.28 12.89
N GLN A 5 10.75 -9.87 12.13
CA GLN A 5 11.24 -11.22 12.40
C GLN A 5 11.95 -11.31 13.75
N GLN A 6 12.66 -10.24 14.16
CA GLN A 6 13.28 -10.18 15.50
C GLN A 6 12.22 -10.12 16.62
N GLN A 7 11.12 -9.41 16.42
CA GLN A 7 10.03 -9.32 17.40
C GLN A 7 9.18 -10.61 17.46
N PHE A 8 9.06 -11.29 16.33
CA PHE A 8 8.26 -12.52 16.18
C PHE A 8 9.09 -13.65 15.58
N PRO A 9 10.05 -14.21 16.36
CA PRO A 9 11.04 -15.17 15.83
C PRO A 9 10.42 -16.48 15.33
N HIS A 10 9.26 -16.84 15.85
CA HIS A 10 8.53 -18.07 15.45
C HIS A 10 7.49 -17.85 14.34
N ALA A 11 7.28 -16.61 13.90
CA ALA A 11 6.32 -16.34 12.84
C ALA A 11 6.96 -16.48 11.46
N THR A 12 6.24 -17.08 10.53
CA THR A 12 6.59 -17.03 9.10
C THR A 12 6.10 -15.72 8.52
N ILE A 13 7.03 -14.87 8.08
CA ILE A 13 6.70 -13.56 7.50
C ILE A 13 6.81 -13.64 5.98
N ASN A 14 5.66 -13.53 5.30
CA ASN A 14 5.57 -13.44 3.86
C ASN A 14 5.48 -11.98 3.41
N THR A 15 6.21 -11.64 2.35
CA THR A 15 6.17 -10.32 1.71
C THR A 15 5.96 -10.50 0.21
N PRO A 16 4.71 -10.78 -0.21
CA PRO A 16 4.40 -10.97 -1.62
C PRO A 16 4.53 -9.65 -2.38
N ASP A 17 4.99 -9.75 -3.62
CA ASP A 17 5.14 -8.60 -4.51
C ASP A 17 3.84 -8.34 -5.30
N ILE A 18 3.38 -7.10 -5.33
CA ILE A 18 2.30 -6.70 -6.25
C ILE A 18 2.84 -6.79 -7.69
N PRO A 19 2.08 -7.37 -8.65
CA PRO A 19 2.50 -7.37 -10.06
C PRO A 19 2.93 -5.98 -10.51
N GLY A 20 4.05 -5.91 -11.22
CA GLY A 20 4.70 -4.66 -11.61
C GLY A 20 5.75 -4.15 -10.62
N ASN A 21 5.97 -4.85 -9.49
CA ASN A 21 6.96 -4.46 -8.47
C ASN A 21 7.83 -5.66 -8.09
N GLY A 22 8.99 -5.37 -7.50
CA GLY A 22 9.90 -6.38 -6.95
C GLY A 22 10.22 -7.48 -7.95
N ARG A 23 10.11 -8.73 -7.54
CA ARG A 23 10.36 -9.91 -8.41
C ARG A 23 9.37 -10.03 -9.57
N LEU A 24 8.19 -9.42 -9.45
CA LEU A 24 7.15 -9.38 -10.48
C LEU A 24 7.18 -8.09 -11.32
N HIS A 25 8.29 -7.34 -11.34
CA HIS A 25 8.43 -6.07 -12.05
C HIS A 25 8.18 -6.17 -13.57
N GLN A 26 8.38 -7.35 -14.17
CA GLN A 26 8.13 -7.60 -15.60
C GLN A 26 6.65 -7.87 -15.90
N VAL A 27 5.85 -8.18 -14.89
CA VAL A 27 4.41 -8.39 -15.05
C VAL A 27 3.72 -7.03 -14.96
N THR A 28 2.87 -6.71 -15.92
CA THR A 28 2.10 -5.45 -15.85
C THR A 28 1.11 -5.51 -14.71
N SER A 29 1.08 -4.45 -13.87
CA SER A 29 0.12 -4.36 -12.77
C SER A 29 -1.32 -4.40 -13.28
N PRO A 30 -2.22 -5.12 -12.60
CA PRO A 30 -3.65 -5.05 -12.86
C PRO A 30 -4.21 -3.64 -12.62
N THR A 31 -5.39 -3.36 -13.17
CA THR A 31 -6.09 -2.08 -13.04
C THR A 31 -7.14 -2.05 -11.93
N THR A 32 -7.24 -3.13 -11.15
CA THR A 32 -8.17 -3.25 -10.02
C THR A 32 -7.48 -3.82 -8.79
N ILE A 33 -7.94 -3.40 -7.62
CA ILE A 33 -7.45 -3.96 -6.34
C ILE A 33 -7.82 -5.44 -6.23
N ALA A 34 -8.97 -5.85 -6.71
CA ALA A 34 -9.42 -7.24 -6.68
C ALA A 34 -8.45 -8.19 -7.41
N GLU A 35 -7.99 -7.82 -8.60
CA GLU A 35 -7.00 -8.61 -9.35
C GLU A 35 -5.62 -8.61 -8.65
N MET A 36 -5.24 -7.50 -8.00
CA MET A 36 -4.02 -7.47 -7.18
C MET A 36 -4.14 -8.39 -5.98
N THR A 37 -5.32 -8.46 -5.33
CA THR A 37 -5.59 -9.38 -4.23
C THR A 37 -5.38 -10.84 -4.68
N GLU A 38 -5.94 -11.23 -5.82
CA GLU A 38 -5.73 -12.58 -6.36
C GLU A 38 -4.25 -12.89 -6.59
N ALA A 39 -3.55 -11.96 -7.25
CA ALA A 39 -2.13 -12.15 -7.53
C ALA A 39 -1.26 -12.27 -6.26
N LEU A 40 -1.65 -11.64 -5.15
CA LEU A 40 -0.96 -11.81 -3.89
C LEU A 40 -1.33 -13.14 -3.21
N ARG A 41 -2.60 -13.55 -3.30
CA ARG A 41 -3.07 -14.83 -2.75
C ARG A 41 -2.34 -16.02 -3.38
N GLU A 42 -2.14 -16.00 -4.69
CA GLU A 42 -1.42 -17.04 -5.43
C GLU A 42 0.05 -17.20 -4.99
N GLN A 43 0.65 -16.17 -4.42
CA GLN A 43 2.03 -16.21 -3.92
C GLN A 43 2.14 -16.79 -2.50
N ILE A 44 1.02 -16.96 -1.81
CA ILE A 44 1.00 -17.40 -0.42
C ILE A 44 0.42 -18.82 -0.35
N ASN A 45 1.28 -19.77 0.04
CA ASN A 45 0.89 -21.16 0.24
C ASN A 45 0.82 -21.43 1.74
N THR A 46 -0.38 -21.29 2.32
CA THR A 46 -0.63 -21.63 3.73
C THR A 46 -2.06 -22.09 3.92
N ASN A 47 -2.25 -23.06 4.82
CA ASN A 47 -3.56 -23.52 5.27
C ASN A 47 -4.00 -22.82 6.56
N GLN A 48 -3.17 -21.90 7.08
CA GLN A 48 -3.48 -21.13 8.30
C GLN A 48 -3.98 -19.74 7.93
N PRO A 49 -4.98 -19.21 8.66
CA PRO A 49 -5.40 -17.84 8.49
C PRO A 49 -4.23 -16.85 8.68
N LEU A 50 -4.22 -15.81 7.88
CA LEU A 50 -3.15 -14.81 7.82
C LEU A 50 -3.44 -13.66 8.79
N ARG A 51 -2.38 -13.08 9.35
CA ARG A 51 -2.41 -11.76 9.98
C ARG A 51 -1.74 -10.78 9.04
N LEU A 52 -2.50 -9.79 8.59
CA LEU A 52 -2.04 -8.85 7.57
C LEU A 52 -1.51 -7.56 8.20
N ILE A 53 -0.36 -7.07 7.72
CA ILE A 53 0.13 -5.72 8.01
C ILE A 53 0.26 -5.01 6.67
N ALA A 54 -0.52 -3.96 6.47
CA ALA A 54 -0.73 -3.38 5.16
C ALA A 54 -0.71 -1.85 5.17
N LEU A 55 0.12 -1.26 4.30
CA LEU A 55 0.31 0.18 4.17
C LEU A 55 -0.36 0.71 2.90
N SER A 56 -1.09 1.84 3.00
CA SER A 56 -1.63 2.60 1.86
C SER A 56 -2.46 1.71 0.91
N MET A 57 -2.03 1.54 -0.34
CA MET A 57 -2.67 0.63 -1.32
C MET A 57 -2.68 -0.82 -0.83
N GLY A 58 -1.66 -1.27 -0.10
CA GLY A 58 -1.69 -2.56 0.58
C GLY A 58 -2.87 -2.70 1.53
N GLY A 59 -3.27 -1.62 2.22
CA GLY A 59 -4.47 -1.60 3.06
C GLY A 59 -5.77 -1.74 2.27
N MET A 60 -5.81 -1.26 1.03
CA MET A 60 -6.95 -1.50 0.12
C MET A 60 -7.03 -2.98 -0.27
N ILE A 61 -5.89 -3.59 -0.61
CA ILE A 61 -5.79 -5.02 -0.94
C ILE A 61 -6.18 -5.87 0.28
N ALA A 62 -5.66 -5.56 1.46
CA ALA A 62 -6.01 -6.28 2.68
C ALA A 62 -7.51 -6.18 3.02
N SER A 63 -8.12 -5.02 2.79
CA SER A 63 -9.57 -4.82 2.96
C SER A 63 -10.38 -5.65 1.98
N ASP A 64 -9.99 -5.68 0.71
CA ASP A 64 -10.61 -6.52 -0.32
C ASP A 64 -10.47 -8.01 0.03
N TRP A 65 -9.28 -8.42 0.46
CA TRP A 65 -9.00 -9.81 0.87
C TRP A 65 -9.88 -10.25 2.03
N MET A 66 -9.95 -9.47 3.11
CA MET A 66 -10.79 -9.76 4.28
C MET A 66 -12.28 -9.90 3.92
N ILE A 67 -12.77 -9.07 3.01
CA ILE A 67 -14.19 -9.06 2.62
C ILE A 67 -14.51 -10.24 1.72
N ARG A 68 -13.66 -10.54 0.74
CA ARG A 68 -13.91 -11.59 -0.26
C ARG A 68 -13.56 -12.98 0.24
N TYR A 69 -12.57 -13.09 1.12
CA TYR A 69 -12.04 -14.35 1.63
C TYR A 69 -11.92 -14.32 3.17
N PRO A 70 -13.04 -14.20 3.87
CA PRO A 70 -13.03 -13.95 5.32
C PRO A 70 -12.36 -15.06 6.15
N HIS A 71 -12.34 -16.30 5.64
CA HIS A 71 -11.72 -17.42 6.34
C HIS A 71 -10.18 -17.47 6.17
N GLU A 72 -9.62 -16.73 5.23
CA GLU A 72 -8.18 -16.70 4.99
C GLU A 72 -7.46 -15.67 5.86
N VAL A 73 -8.18 -14.75 6.51
CA VAL A 73 -7.59 -13.68 7.30
C VAL A 73 -8.13 -13.72 8.73
N GLU A 74 -7.23 -13.80 9.71
CA GLU A 74 -7.55 -13.76 11.13
C GLU A 74 -7.71 -12.33 11.65
N ALA A 75 -6.79 -11.43 11.28
CA ALA A 75 -6.76 -10.04 11.70
C ALA A 75 -5.93 -9.17 10.73
N ALA A 76 -6.11 -7.86 10.79
CA ALA A 76 -5.32 -6.94 9.98
C ALA A 76 -4.92 -5.65 10.72
N VAL A 77 -3.73 -5.15 10.38
CA VAL A 77 -3.28 -3.78 10.69
C VAL A 77 -3.24 -2.99 9.40
N LEU A 78 -4.07 -1.96 9.30
CA LEU A 78 -4.17 -1.07 8.14
C LEU A 78 -3.53 0.27 8.48
N ILE A 79 -2.54 0.68 7.69
CA ILE A 79 -1.75 1.88 7.95
C ILE A 79 -1.96 2.88 6.82
N ASN A 80 -2.37 4.12 7.13
CA ASN A 80 -2.53 5.24 6.19
C ASN A 80 -3.34 4.87 4.93
N THR A 81 -4.40 4.10 5.09
CA THR A 81 -5.24 3.67 3.95
C THR A 81 -6.49 4.53 3.79
N SER A 82 -7.11 4.42 2.62
CA SER A 82 -8.32 5.15 2.28
C SER A 82 -9.17 4.35 1.30
N ALA A 83 -10.48 4.58 1.30
CA ALA A 83 -11.39 3.91 0.38
C ALA A 83 -12.60 4.77 0.03
N ARG A 84 -13.19 4.53 -1.14
CA ARG A 84 -14.53 5.00 -1.46
C ARG A 84 -15.55 4.08 -0.76
N PRO A 85 -16.76 4.56 -0.43
CA PRO A 85 -17.24 5.94 -0.57
C PRO A 85 -16.87 6.85 0.61
N PHE A 86 -16.14 6.36 1.62
CA PHE A 86 -15.96 6.99 2.93
C PHE A 86 -15.16 8.30 2.88
N SER A 87 -14.32 8.48 1.87
CA SER A 87 -13.48 9.67 1.76
C SER A 87 -13.48 10.24 0.35
N PRO A 88 -13.58 11.58 0.21
CA PRO A 88 -13.51 12.24 -1.08
C PRO A 88 -12.11 12.09 -1.70
N PHE A 89 -12.02 12.20 -3.02
CA PHE A 89 -10.77 11.97 -3.76
C PHE A 89 -9.62 12.87 -3.31
N TYR A 90 -9.89 14.14 -2.96
CA TYR A 90 -8.90 15.12 -2.50
C TYR A 90 -8.37 14.87 -1.08
N HIS A 91 -9.00 14.01 -0.29
CA HIS A 91 -8.45 13.45 0.95
C HIS A 91 -7.67 12.16 0.70
N ARG A 92 -8.13 11.33 -0.24
CA ARG A 92 -7.49 10.06 -0.58
C ARG A 92 -6.14 10.26 -1.25
N MET A 93 -6.00 11.38 -1.94
CA MET A 93 -4.73 11.93 -2.41
C MET A 93 -4.79 13.44 -2.26
N ARG A 94 -3.96 13.99 -1.39
CA ARG A 94 -3.96 15.43 -1.10
C ARG A 94 -3.70 16.21 -2.38
N TRP A 95 -4.54 17.18 -2.68
CA TRP A 95 -4.42 18.01 -3.88
C TRP A 95 -3.08 18.78 -3.94
N THR A 96 -2.48 19.06 -2.78
CA THR A 96 -1.20 19.78 -2.65
C THR A 96 -0.02 19.04 -3.28
N ILE A 97 -0.15 17.69 -3.50
CA ILE A 97 0.93 16.90 -4.09
C ILE A 97 0.79 16.69 -5.59
N TYR A 98 -0.34 17.06 -6.21
CA TYR A 98 -0.53 16.88 -7.65
C TYR A 98 0.56 17.52 -8.52
N PRO A 99 1.03 18.76 -8.24
CA PRO A 99 2.14 19.34 -9.00
C PRO A 99 3.42 18.49 -8.93
N GLN A 100 3.69 17.89 -7.78
CA GLN A 100 4.86 17.03 -7.59
C GLN A 100 4.70 15.70 -8.34
N ILE A 101 3.50 15.10 -8.33
CA ILE A 101 3.20 13.88 -9.10
C ILE A 101 3.36 14.14 -10.59
N ILE A 102 2.85 15.25 -11.11
CA ILE A 102 3.00 15.62 -12.51
C ILE A 102 4.48 15.79 -12.86
N LYS A 103 5.26 16.44 -12.00
CA LYS A 103 6.71 16.58 -12.16
C LYS A 103 7.42 15.22 -12.20
N MET A 104 7.01 14.26 -11.38
CA MET A 104 7.58 12.91 -11.36
C MET A 104 7.37 12.14 -12.67
N ILE A 105 6.34 12.47 -13.48
CA ILE A 105 6.11 11.82 -14.77
C ILE A 105 7.27 12.08 -15.74
N VAL A 106 7.85 13.28 -15.69
CA VAL A 106 8.96 13.69 -16.57
C VAL A 106 10.34 13.43 -15.96
N HIS A 107 10.41 13.08 -14.69
CA HIS A 107 11.65 12.77 -14.00
C HIS A 107 12.21 11.39 -14.41
N SER A 108 13.54 11.28 -14.39
CA SER A 108 14.21 9.99 -14.50
C SER A 108 13.82 9.05 -13.35
N ALA A 109 13.95 7.74 -13.54
CA ALA A 109 13.66 6.76 -12.50
C ALA A 109 14.38 7.08 -11.18
N GLN A 110 15.63 7.51 -11.23
CA GLN A 110 16.44 7.86 -10.06
C GLN A 110 15.96 9.14 -9.35
N GLN A 111 15.48 10.13 -10.10
CA GLN A 111 14.88 11.34 -9.52
C GLN A 111 13.54 11.04 -8.86
N ARG A 112 12.74 10.14 -9.46
CA ARG A 112 11.48 9.67 -8.87
C ARG A 112 11.68 9.04 -7.49
N GLU A 113 12.72 8.23 -7.27
CA GLU A 113 13.02 7.66 -5.95
C GLU A 113 13.29 8.76 -4.90
N THR A 114 14.01 9.81 -5.30
CA THR A 114 14.24 10.97 -4.43
C THR A 114 12.93 11.68 -4.07
N ASP A 115 12.07 11.91 -5.05
CA ASP A 115 10.77 12.54 -4.85
C ASP A 115 9.86 11.68 -3.96
N ILE A 116 9.80 10.37 -4.21
CA ILE A 116 9.02 9.42 -3.41
C ILE A 116 9.50 9.44 -1.95
N LEU A 117 10.81 9.33 -1.72
CA LEU A 117 11.36 9.36 -0.37
C LEU A 117 11.02 10.67 0.36
N SER A 118 11.12 11.80 -0.33
CA SER A 118 10.78 13.11 0.24
C SER A 118 9.30 13.23 0.58
N LEU A 119 8.41 12.61 -0.20
CA LEU A 119 6.96 12.63 0.02
C LEU A 119 6.52 11.66 1.13
N THR A 120 7.17 10.50 1.24
CA THR A 120 6.73 9.40 2.10
C THR A 120 7.43 9.38 3.46
N SER A 121 8.55 10.06 3.62
CA SER A 121 9.30 10.09 4.88
C SER A 121 9.57 11.51 5.36
N ASN A 122 9.20 11.78 6.61
CA ASN A 122 9.55 13.03 7.30
C ASN A 122 10.92 12.97 7.98
N ARG A 123 11.36 11.77 8.41
CA ARG A 123 12.61 11.57 9.15
C ARG A 123 13.80 11.22 8.26
N HIS A 124 13.54 10.50 7.17
CA HIS A 124 14.56 9.94 6.29
C HIS A 124 14.59 10.61 4.91
N SER A 125 13.92 11.77 4.74
CA SER A 125 13.87 12.48 3.46
C SER A 125 15.24 12.87 2.88
N HIS A 126 16.27 12.95 3.74
CA HIS A 126 17.65 13.27 3.39
C HIS A 126 18.65 12.14 3.68
N ASP A 127 18.16 10.92 3.93
CA ASP A 127 19.01 9.75 4.17
C ASP A 127 19.59 9.25 2.85
N SER A 128 20.84 9.64 2.58
CA SER A 128 21.54 9.28 1.35
C SER A 128 21.76 7.78 1.21
N LYS A 129 22.00 7.06 2.32
CA LYS A 129 22.22 5.60 2.27
C LYS A 129 20.93 4.88 1.89
N LEU A 130 19.81 5.27 2.50
CA LEU A 130 18.49 4.72 2.18
C LEU A 130 18.14 5.02 0.71
N LEU A 131 18.38 6.25 0.26
CA LEU A 131 18.12 6.66 -1.12
C LEU A 131 18.91 5.84 -2.14
N GLU A 132 20.22 5.60 -1.87
CA GLU A 132 21.04 4.77 -2.76
C GLU A 132 20.56 3.32 -2.79
N CYS A 133 20.12 2.75 -1.66
CA CYS A 133 19.47 1.44 -1.66
C CYS A 133 18.22 1.41 -2.54
N TRP A 134 17.34 2.44 -2.44
CA TRP A 134 16.14 2.51 -3.26
C TRP A 134 16.45 2.64 -4.75
N LYS A 135 17.41 3.49 -5.11
CA LYS A 135 17.88 3.62 -6.51
C LYS A 135 18.48 2.31 -7.03
N GLN A 136 19.18 1.56 -6.19
CA GLN A 136 19.72 0.25 -6.57
C GLN A 136 18.59 -0.76 -6.83
N TRP A 137 17.59 -0.83 -5.95
CA TRP A 137 16.43 -1.70 -6.14
C TRP A 137 15.64 -1.32 -7.39
N GLN A 138 15.44 -0.03 -7.64
CA GLN A 138 14.79 0.45 -8.85
C GLN A 138 15.55 0.09 -10.13
N ARG A 139 16.89 0.07 -10.10
CA ARG A 139 17.70 -0.40 -11.23
C ARG A 139 17.56 -1.90 -11.48
N GLN A 140 17.46 -2.68 -10.42
CA GLN A 140 17.32 -4.15 -10.49
C GLN A 140 15.91 -4.59 -10.87
N ASN A 141 14.90 -3.88 -10.38
CA ASN A 141 13.48 -4.23 -10.52
C ASN A 141 12.67 -2.97 -10.91
N PRO A 142 12.84 -2.46 -12.13
CA PRO A 142 12.25 -1.18 -12.53
C PRO A 142 10.73 -1.27 -12.63
N VAL A 143 10.03 -0.37 -11.96
CA VAL A 143 8.58 -0.21 -12.10
C VAL A 143 8.29 0.54 -13.39
N SER A 144 7.54 -0.07 -14.31
CA SER A 144 7.14 0.55 -15.57
C SER A 144 6.12 1.67 -15.36
N ASN A 145 6.09 2.66 -16.26
CA ASN A 145 5.08 3.72 -16.23
C ASN A 145 3.66 3.15 -16.37
N ALA A 146 3.48 2.09 -17.15
CA ALA A 146 2.21 1.39 -17.29
C ALA A 146 1.76 0.78 -15.94
N SER A 147 2.65 0.05 -15.25
CA SER A 147 2.35 -0.52 -13.93
C SER A 147 2.03 0.56 -12.90
N ALA A 148 2.82 1.63 -12.84
CA ALA A 148 2.54 2.75 -11.95
C ALA A 148 1.18 3.40 -12.24
N GLY A 149 0.85 3.64 -13.50
CA GLY A 149 -0.46 4.17 -13.92
C GLY A 149 -1.62 3.26 -13.55
N ASN A 150 -1.47 1.94 -13.77
CA ASN A 150 -2.48 0.95 -13.44
C ASN A 150 -2.72 0.86 -11.92
N GLN A 151 -1.66 0.92 -11.10
CA GLN A 151 -1.76 0.96 -9.64
C GLN A 151 -2.51 2.21 -9.17
N PHE A 152 -2.22 3.36 -9.74
CA PHE A 152 -2.96 4.59 -9.49
C PHE A 152 -4.45 4.47 -9.83
N LEU A 153 -4.75 3.90 -11.00
CA LEU A 153 -6.12 3.68 -11.47
C LEU A 153 -6.87 2.71 -10.55
N ALA A 154 -6.24 1.60 -10.17
CA ALA A 154 -6.79 0.62 -9.23
C ALA A 154 -7.12 1.27 -7.88
N ALA A 155 -6.16 2.01 -7.31
CA ALA A 155 -6.36 2.73 -6.06
C ALA A 155 -7.48 3.77 -6.17
N ALA A 156 -7.54 4.56 -7.24
CA ALA A 156 -8.56 5.59 -7.45
C ALA A 156 -9.98 5.01 -7.53
N LYS A 157 -10.15 3.87 -8.21
CA LYS A 157 -11.43 3.17 -8.39
C LYS A 157 -11.87 2.40 -7.15
N PHE A 158 -10.94 2.01 -6.27
CA PHE A 158 -11.23 1.13 -5.15
C PHE A 158 -12.34 1.67 -4.26
N SER A 159 -13.33 0.81 -4.00
CA SER A 159 -14.48 1.08 -3.14
C SER A 159 -14.72 -0.11 -2.22
N ILE A 160 -14.92 0.16 -0.94
CA ILE A 160 -15.29 -0.85 0.05
C ILE A 160 -16.81 -0.95 0.07
N THR A 161 -17.33 -2.17 -0.06
CA THR A 161 -18.77 -2.47 -0.12
C THR A 161 -19.32 -3.03 1.18
N ALA A 162 -18.46 -3.52 2.06
CA ALA A 162 -18.85 -4.16 3.31
C ALA A 162 -17.81 -3.88 4.43
N LYS A 163 -18.22 -4.10 5.68
CA LYS A 163 -17.30 -4.11 6.81
C LYS A 163 -16.66 -5.50 6.92
N PRO A 164 -15.33 -5.60 7.12
CA PRO A 164 -14.68 -6.87 7.46
C PRO A 164 -15.23 -7.44 8.79
N GLN A 165 -15.28 -8.75 8.88
CA GLN A 165 -15.73 -9.44 10.12
C GLN A 165 -14.56 -9.61 11.10
N GLN A 166 -13.34 -9.60 10.61
CA GLN A 166 -12.12 -9.81 11.38
C GLN A 166 -11.76 -8.56 12.20
N PRO A 167 -11.02 -8.72 13.30
CA PRO A 167 -10.43 -7.60 14.03
C PRO A 167 -9.49 -6.78 13.14
N VAL A 168 -9.67 -5.46 13.14
CA VAL A 168 -8.84 -4.53 12.36
C VAL A 168 -8.31 -3.42 13.25
N LEU A 169 -6.99 -3.26 13.27
CA LEU A 169 -6.33 -2.10 13.83
C LEU A 169 -6.04 -1.09 12.72
N ILE A 170 -6.54 0.13 12.85
CA ILE A 170 -6.27 1.21 11.90
C ILE A 170 -5.28 2.19 12.51
N ILE A 171 -4.15 2.37 11.85
CA ILE A 171 -3.09 3.30 12.25
C ILE A 171 -3.00 4.41 11.21
N THR A 172 -2.86 5.67 11.66
CA THR A 172 -2.67 6.79 10.76
C THR A 172 -1.67 7.79 11.29
N SER A 173 -0.93 8.42 10.39
CA SER A 173 -0.05 9.55 10.70
C SER A 173 -0.76 10.87 10.38
N ARG A 174 -0.83 11.78 11.36
CA ARG A 174 -1.33 13.13 11.12
C ARG A 174 -0.43 13.94 10.16
N ALA A 175 0.84 13.57 10.09
CA ALA A 175 1.82 14.21 9.22
C ALA A 175 2.00 13.49 7.87
N ASP A 176 1.07 12.63 7.47
CA ASP A 176 1.07 12.01 6.14
C ASP A 176 0.86 13.10 5.07
N ARG A 177 1.78 13.16 4.11
CA ARG A 177 1.74 14.17 3.04
C ARG A 177 0.91 13.71 1.85
N LEU A 178 0.69 12.40 1.70
CA LEU A 178 0.00 11.79 0.58
C LEU A 178 -1.49 11.65 0.85
N VAL A 179 -1.85 11.00 1.95
CA VAL A 179 -3.22 10.68 2.34
C VAL A 179 -3.60 11.50 3.57
N ASP A 180 -4.75 12.12 3.55
CA ASP A 180 -5.27 12.82 4.72
C ASP A 180 -5.65 11.81 5.81
N TYR A 181 -5.16 12.01 7.03
CA TYR A 181 -5.43 11.11 8.18
C TYR A 181 -6.93 10.93 8.44
N ARG A 182 -7.76 11.90 8.05
CA ARG A 182 -9.22 11.82 8.15
C ARG A 182 -9.81 10.65 7.36
N CYS A 183 -9.11 10.15 6.33
CA CYS A 183 -9.52 8.93 5.62
C CYS A 183 -9.55 7.72 6.56
N SER A 184 -8.48 7.52 7.31
CA SER A 184 -8.37 6.41 8.27
C SER A 184 -9.34 6.57 9.44
N LEU A 185 -9.53 7.80 9.96
CA LEU A 185 -10.53 8.07 11.00
C LEU A 185 -11.95 7.74 10.51
N LYS A 186 -12.29 8.17 9.29
CA LYS A 186 -13.62 7.90 8.73
C LYS A 186 -13.85 6.41 8.50
N LEU A 187 -12.81 5.70 8.07
CA LEU A 187 -12.86 4.24 7.92
C LEU A 187 -13.09 3.55 9.28
N ALA A 188 -12.33 3.94 10.32
CA ALA A 188 -12.49 3.42 11.67
C ALA A 188 -13.91 3.65 12.19
N GLN A 189 -14.41 4.87 12.11
CA GLN A 189 -15.80 5.21 12.51
C GLN A 189 -16.85 4.38 11.78
N THR A 190 -16.67 4.19 10.46
CA THR A 190 -17.61 3.42 9.65
C THR A 190 -17.61 1.94 10.03
N TRP A 191 -16.45 1.41 10.44
CA TRP A 191 -16.32 0.03 10.87
C TRP A 191 -16.60 -0.19 12.37
N GLY A 192 -16.97 0.88 13.09
CA GLY A 192 -17.33 0.82 14.51
C GLY A 192 -16.11 0.75 15.43
N GLY A 193 -15.00 1.37 15.00
CA GLY A 193 -13.84 1.62 15.86
C GLY A 193 -13.98 2.93 16.65
N ASP A 194 -13.25 3.01 17.76
CA ASP A 194 -13.16 4.18 18.63
C ASP A 194 -12.25 5.28 18.06
#